data_8bcbd7688570effbbb8ae2e608d43c2a
#
_entry.id   8bcbd7688570effbbb8ae2e608d43c2a
#
_cell.length_a   1.000
_cell.length_b   1.000
_cell.length_c   1.000
_cell.angle_alpha   90.00
_cell.angle_beta   90.00
_cell.angle_gamma   90.00
#
_symmetry.space_group_name_H-M   'P 1'
#
loop_
_entity.id
_entity.type
_entity.pdbx_description
1 polymer ?
#
loop_
_entity_poly.entity_id
_entity_poly.type
_entity_poly.pdbx_seq_one_letter_code
_entity_poly.pdbx_strand_id
1 'polypeptide(L)'
;MAIENKITAFLNRKKDIIPVLFGLMCLCLVSSLVGTELKGLKNMDHYLAFNTGSELAGIFAGVMITLSILPSYKRQSGYVRVFVSLIANLCFMMACDIGEALVDGIPELTWLNKTFATLVWVNETIVWFFFFIYSTHVLKSKGKTISICYLIGIVTLALFVLLPVVTVKDPIYFKVVDGWYSRKGADDYYLWYVSRFPSVIFSVLTIIAMCLSNEKAKSKIIISVFMGLPLIAMGSGGYKTGVAVQYVAMMMSVILMFSFTFSENEKDLFATNKELGLATNIQKHMLPSIFPAFPERKEFDVFASMSPAKEVGGDFYDFFLIDDEHLGLVMADVSDKGVPAALFMMACKIMVQNYAMMGKKPSEVLTSVNNQICQNNQDEMFVTIWLGILDLRTGIITAANAGHEKPVVQNAEGKFELFKDTHGFVVGWYKGVKYVDYQIELKKGSKIFLYTDGVPEATSNNGQFTRERMVKTLNKYRDMAPQEIVQNMKDDIDLFVGQADQFDDITMLCVEFKGYENE
;
A
#
# COMPACT_ATOMS: atom_id res chain seq x y z
N MET A 1 5.22 -3.33 26.61
CA MET A 1 5.84 -3.91 25.40
C MET A 1 5.35 -5.32 25.05
N ALA A 2 5.39 -6.32 25.95
CA ALA A 2 5.00 -7.69 25.60
C ALA A 2 3.49 -7.88 25.31
N ILE A 3 2.59 -7.25 26.06
CA ILE A 3 1.14 -7.39 25.89
C ILE A 3 0.65 -6.61 24.67
N GLU A 4 1.08 -5.36 24.53
CA GLU A 4 0.79 -4.50 23.38
C GLU A 4 1.23 -5.15 22.06
N ASN A 5 2.48 -5.66 22.00
CA ASN A 5 3.01 -6.35 20.82
C ASN A 5 2.22 -7.63 20.51
N LYS A 6 1.74 -8.37 21.53
CA LYS A 6 0.92 -9.58 21.32
C LYS A 6 -0.45 -9.24 20.74
N ILE A 7 -1.12 -8.19 21.24
CA ILE A 7 -2.41 -7.74 20.70
C ILE A 7 -2.25 -7.26 19.25
N THR A 8 -1.25 -6.44 18.99
CA THR A 8 -0.95 -5.97 17.62
C THR A 8 -0.59 -7.13 16.68
N ALA A 9 0.22 -8.09 17.14
CA ALA A 9 0.55 -9.29 16.37
C ALA A 9 -0.67 -10.17 16.10
N PHE A 10 -1.56 -10.36 17.08
CA PHE A 10 -2.81 -11.09 16.91
C PHE A 10 -3.71 -10.44 15.86
N LEU A 11 -3.92 -9.12 15.94
CA LEU A 11 -4.72 -8.36 14.99
C LEU A 11 -4.10 -8.37 13.58
N ASN A 12 -2.77 -8.41 13.47
CA ASN A 12 -2.08 -8.49 12.18
C ASN A 12 -2.16 -9.87 11.52
N ARG A 13 -2.28 -10.94 12.30
CA ARG A 13 -2.41 -12.32 11.77
C ARG A 13 -3.80 -12.63 11.19
N LYS A 14 -4.84 -11.93 11.60
CA LYS A 14 -6.24 -12.16 11.18
C LYS A 14 -6.63 -11.22 10.03
N LYS A 15 -5.98 -11.39 8.86
CA LYS A 15 -6.24 -10.53 7.68
C LYS A 15 -7.69 -10.58 7.20
N ASP A 16 -8.35 -11.73 7.31
CA ASP A 16 -9.71 -11.94 6.79
C ASP A 16 -10.82 -11.64 7.79
N ILE A 17 -10.50 -10.99 8.93
CA ILE A 17 -11.51 -10.66 9.94
C ILE A 17 -12.53 -9.60 9.45
N ILE A 18 -12.10 -8.65 8.61
CA ILE A 18 -12.96 -7.54 8.16
C ILE A 18 -14.16 -8.04 7.35
N PRO A 19 -14.01 -8.93 6.34
CA PRO A 19 -15.17 -9.50 5.63
C PRO A 19 -16.11 -10.26 6.55
N VAL A 20 -15.61 -10.99 7.56
CA VAL A 20 -16.44 -11.71 8.52
C VAL A 20 -17.25 -10.74 9.37
N LEU A 21 -16.61 -9.69 9.90
CA LEU A 21 -17.30 -8.65 10.69
C LEU A 21 -18.33 -7.90 9.85
N PHE A 22 -18.03 -7.62 8.58
CA PHE A 22 -18.99 -7.03 7.65
C PHE A 22 -20.22 -7.91 7.47
N GLY A 23 -20.04 -9.21 7.26
CA GLY A 23 -21.15 -10.16 7.17
C GLY A 23 -22.01 -10.19 8.43
N LEU A 24 -21.40 -10.16 9.62
CA LEU A 24 -22.11 -10.08 10.90
C LEU A 24 -22.91 -8.78 11.04
N MET A 25 -22.34 -7.64 10.63
CA MET A 25 -23.06 -6.35 10.65
C MET A 25 -24.27 -6.35 9.70
N CYS A 26 -24.12 -6.92 8.50
CA CYS A 26 -25.24 -7.08 7.57
C CYS A 26 -26.34 -7.97 8.18
N LEU A 27 -25.97 -9.05 8.88
CA LEU A 27 -26.92 -9.90 9.58
C LEU A 27 -27.65 -9.13 10.69
N CYS A 28 -26.93 -8.33 11.49
CA CYS A 28 -27.53 -7.45 12.51
C CYS A 28 -28.54 -6.48 11.88
N LEU A 29 -28.18 -5.84 10.77
CA LEU A 29 -29.08 -4.93 10.07
C LEU A 29 -30.36 -5.63 9.58
N VAL A 30 -30.22 -6.76 8.91
CA VAL A 30 -31.37 -7.51 8.36
C VAL A 30 -32.27 -8.01 9.48
N SER A 31 -31.71 -8.62 10.54
CA SER A 31 -32.49 -9.13 11.66
C SER A 31 -33.24 -8.02 12.41
N SER A 32 -32.60 -6.87 12.61
CA SER A 32 -33.23 -5.70 13.25
C SER A 32 -34.35 -5.11 12.39
N LEU A 33 -34.15 -5.00 11.05
CA LEU A 33 -35.18 -4.53 10.13
C LEU A 33 -36.40 -5.44 10.11
N VAL A 34 -36.18 -6.76 9.98
CA VAL A 34 -37.26 -7.76 9.97
C VAL A 34 -38.02 -7.75 11.29
N GLY A 35 -37.33 -7.74 12.42
CA GLY A 35 -37.95 -7.70 13.75
C GLY A 35 -38.79 -6.43 13.93
N THR A 36 -38.28 -5.28 13.56
CA THR A 36 -38.97 -3.98 13.64
C THR A 36 -40.22 -3.94 12.77
N GLU A 37 -40.13 -4.49 11.55
CA GLU A 37 -41.30 -4.60 10.65
C GLU A 37 -42.37 -5.53 11.23
N LEU A 38 -41.99 -6.66 11.81
CA LEU A 38 -42.93 -7.63 12.42
C LEU A 38 -43.69 -7.04 13.62
N LYS A 39 -43.04 -6.30 14.50
CA LYS A 39 -43.71 -5.62 15.65
C LYS A 39 -44.50 -4.39 15.20
N GLY A 40 -44.00 -3.69 14.18
CA GLY A 40 -44.52 -2.43 13.64
C GLY A 40 -44.20 -1.22 14.52
N LEU A 41 -43.50 -0.23 13.98
CA LEU A 41 -43.11 0.99 14.70
C LEU A 41 -44.31 1.77 15.28
N LYS A 42 -45.49 1.65 14.67
CA LYS A 42 -46.75 2.31 15.13
C LYS A 42 -47.27 1.71 16.45
N ASN A 43 -46.87 0.50 16.79
CA ASN A 43 -47.29 -0.18 18.02
C ASN A 43 -46.33 0.08 19.18
N MET A 44 -45.25 0.84 18.95
CA MET A 44 -44.28 1.25 19.96
C MET A 44 -44.64 2.63 20.49
N ASP A 45 -44.29 2.93 21.75
CA ASP A 45 -44.37 4.29 22.23
C ASP A 45 -43.39 5.21 21.47
N HIS A 46 -43.58 6.53 21.54
CA HIS A 46 -42.75 7.48 20.76
C HIS A 46 -41.27 7.42 21.10
N TYR A 47 -40.90 7.14 22.35
CA TYR A 47 -39.49 7.07 22.75
C TYR A 47 -38.84 5.77 22.26
N LEU A 48 -39.55 4.66 22.34
CA LEU A 48 -39.08 3.36 21.88
C LEU A 48 -38.94 3.38 20.34
N ALA A 49 -39.91 3.93 19.63
CA ALA A 49 -39.84 4.08 18.16
C ALA A 49 -38.67 4.97 17.72
N PHE A 50 -38.41 6.07 18.46
CA PHE A 50 -37.26 6.96 18.17
C PHE A 50 -35.93 6.23 18.43
N ASN A 51 -35.79 5.52 19.56
CA ASN A 51 -34.57 4.77 19.88
C ASN A 51 -34.31 3.72 18.81
N THR A 52 -35.26 2.86 18.51
CA THR A 52 -35.17 1.81 17.50
C THR A 52 -34.80 2.38 16.12
N GLY A 53 -35.45 3.49 15.72
CA GLY A 53 -35.12 4.16 14.45
C GLY A 53 -33.70 4.72 14.40
N SER A 54 -33.22 5.33 15.49
CA SER A 54 -31.86 5.88 15.58
C SER A 54 -30.80 4.78 15.60
N GLU A 55 -31.05 3.65 16.23
CA GLU A 55 -30.16 2.51 16.27
C GLU A 55 -30.07 1.79 14.91
N LEU A 56 -31.21 1.62 14.23
CA LEU A 56 -31.23 1.13 12.84
C LEU A 56 -30.38 2.01 11.93
N ALA A 57 -30.54 3.32 12.03
CA ALA A 57 -29.72 4.27 11.28
C ALA A 57 -28.22 4.14 11.64
N GLY A 58 -27.90 3.90 12.92
CA GLY A 58 -26.55 3.64 13.40
C GLY A 58 -25.96 2.36 12.81
N ILE A 59 -26.69 1.26 12.82
CA ILE A 59 -26.25 -0.01 12.24
C ILE A 59 -26.03 0.17 10.74
N PHE A 60 -26.93 0.82 10.03
CA PHE A 60 -26.78 1.12 8.59
C PHE A 60 -25.51 1.93 8.32
N ALA A 61 -25.26 2.98 9.10
CA ALA A 61 -24.04 3.78 8.98
C ALA A 61 -22.78 2.93 9.19
N GLY A 62 -22.77 2.04 10.17
CA GLY A 62 -21.66 1.10 10.43
C GLY A 62 -21.40 0.16 9.25
N VAL A 63 -22.45 -0.38 8.64
CA VAL A 63 -22.36 -1.21 7.43
C VAL A 63 -21.76 -0.40 6.27
N MET A 64 -22.21 0.82 6.03
CA MET A 64 -21.72 1.68 4.94
C MET A 64 -20.25 2.07 5.12
N ILE A 65 -19.84 2.44 6.34
CA ILE A 65 -18.44 2.73 6.66
C ILE A 65 -17.56 1.50 6.39
N THR A 66 -17.99 0.32 6.81
CA THR A 66 -17.20 -0.90 6.62
C THR A 66 -17.15 -1.31 5.15
N LEU A 67 -18.25 -1.11 4.40
CA LEU A 67 -18.29 -1.33 2.96
C LEU A 67 -17.26 -0.47 2.21
N SER A 68 -17.05 0.79 2.62
CA SER A 68 -16.04 1.67 2.01
C SER A 68 -14.60 1.19 2.25
N ILE A 69 -14.35 0.47 3.34
CA ILE A 69 -13.03 -0.08 3.70
C ILE A 69 -12.78 -1.43 3.01
N LEU A 70 -13.84 -2.17 2.69
CA LEU A 70 -13.77 -3.57 2.23
C LEU A 70 -12.89 -3.79 0.97
N PRO A 71 -12.90 -2.92 -0.07
CA PRO A 71 -12.07 -3.13 -1.27
C PRO A 71 -10.56 -3.17 -0.98
N SER A 72 -10.11 -2.49 0.07
CA SER A 72 -8.70 -2.37 0.42
C SER A 72 -8.29 -3.16 1.67
N TYR A 73 -9.16 -4.05 2.19
CA TYR A 73 -8.98 -4.67 3.53
C TYR A 73 -7.66 -5.44 3.71
N LYS A 74 -7.13 -6.06 2.64
CA LYS A 74 -5.86 -6.81 2.69
C LYS A 74 -4.64 -5.91 2.92
N ARG A 75 -4.71 -4.65 2.47
CA ARG A 75 -3.64 -3.64 2.59
C ARG A 75 -3.77 -2.80 3.87
N GLN A 76 -4.88 -2.93 4.60
CA GLN A 76 -5.15 -2.11 5.77
C GLN A 76 -4.27 -2.46 6.98
N SER A 77 -3.89 -1.44 7.70
CA SER A 77 -3.09 -1.54 8.93
C SER A 77 -3.88 -2.14 10.11
N GLY A 78 -3.16 -2.57 11.16
CA GLY A 78 -3.76 -3.18 12.34
C GLY A 78 -4.82 -2.31 13.02
N TYR A 79 -4.66 -0.98 13.04
CA TYR A 79 -5.60 -0.08 13.69
C TYR A 79 -6.95 0.01 12.96
N VAL A 80 -6.98 -0.15 11.63
CA VAL A 80 -8.23 -0.20 10.86
C VAL A 80 -9.03 -1.45 11.25
N ARG A 81 -8.38 -2.58 11.50
CA ARG A 81 -9.05 -3.79 12.00
C ARG A 81 -9.66 -3.60 13.37
N VAL A 82 -8.96 -2.91 14.29
CA VAL A 82 -9.50 -2.51 15.59
C VAL A 82 -10.73 -1.61 15.40
N PHE A 83 -10.66 -0.64 14.51
CA PHE A 83 -11.74 0.27 14.20
C PHE A 83 -12.98 -0.45 13.65
N VAL A 84 -12.82 -1.36 12.70
CA VAL A 84 -13.92 -2.18 12.17
C VAL A 84 -14.50 -3.11 13.26
N SER A 85 -13.64 -3.64 14.14
CA SER A 85 -14.12 -4.44 15.29
C SER A 85 -14.94 -3.61 16.27
N LEU A 86 -14.56 -2.35 16.50
CA LEU A 86 -15.33 -1.41 17.30
C LEU A 86 -16.72 -1.18 16.68
N ILE A 87 -16.78 -0.88 15.37
CA ILE A 87 -18.05 -0.68 14.65
C ILE A 87 -18.92 -1.92 14.73
N ALA A 88 -18.35 -3.10 14.49
CA ALA A 88 -19.10 -4.36 14.54
C ALA A 88 -19.72 -4.63 15.94
N ASN A 89 -18.95 -4.39 17.01
CA ASN A 89 -19.47 -4.53 18.37
C ASN A 89 -20.55 -3.49 18.68
N LEU A 90 -20.40 -2.25 18.19
CA LEU A 90 -21.42 -1.21 18.36
C LEU A 90 -22.71 -1.57 17.61
N CYS A 91 -22.62 -2.06 16.38
CA CYS A 91 -23.77 -2.56 15.62
C CYS A 91 -24.46 -3.75 16.30
N PHE A 92 -23.67 -4.68 16.85
CA PHE A 92 -24.22 -5.82 17.58
C PHE A 92 -24.90 -5.38 18.88
N MET A 93 -24.34 -4.42 19.61
CA MET A 93 -24.94 -3.85 20.81
C MET A 93 -26.30 -3.20 20.50
N MET A 94 -26.37 -2.38 19.44
CA MET A 94 -27.62 -1.75 18.97
C MET A 94 -28.65 -2.81 18.54
N ALA A 95 -28.23 -3.86 17.86
CA ALA A 95 -29.13 -4.94 17.47
C ALA A 95 -29.70 -5.72 18.70
N CYS A 96 -28.91 -5.87 19.75
CA CYS A 96 -29.38 -6.45 20.99
C CYS A 96 -30.38 -5.54 21.74
N ASP A 97 -30.15 -4.22 21.73
CA ASP A 97 -31.06 -3.24 22.33
C ASP A 97 -32.41 -3.20 21.56
N ILE A 98 -32.37 -3.21 20.23
CA ILE A 98 -33.58 -3.39 19.40
C ILE A 98 -34.26 -4.72 19.71
N GLY A 99 -33.50 -5.81 19.88
CA GLY A 99 -34.02 -7.12 20.25
C GLY A 99 -34.74 -7.10 21.60
N GLU A 100 -34.17 -6.42 22.62
CA GLU A 100 -34.80 -6.18 23.90
C GLU A 100 -36.14 -5.44 23.72
N ALA A 101 -36.12 -4.32 22.99
CA ALA A 101 -37.33 -3.53 22.72
C ALA A 101 -38.42 -4.32 21.99
N LEU A 102 -38.07 -5.28 21.15
CA LEU A 102 -39.03 -6.11 20.41
C LEU A 102 -39.76 -7.13 21.30
N VAL A 103 -39.08 -7.66 22.31
CA VAL A 103 -39.63 -8.69 23.19
C VAL A 103 -40.17 -8.12 24.50
N ASP A 104 -39.98 -6.82 24.74
CA ASP A 104 -40.43 -6.14 25.95
C ASP A 104 -41.95 -6.15 26.06
N GLY A 105 -42.49 -6.51 27.25
CA GLY A 105 -43.90 -6.66 27.51
C GLY A 105 -44.50 -8.03 27.14
N ILE A 106 -43.67 -9.02 26.74
CA ILE A 106 -44.12 -10.38 26.40
C ILE A 106 -43.67 -11.36 27.50
N PRO A 107 -44.56 -11.80 28.41
CA PRO A 107 -44.16 -12.64 29.56
C PRO A 107 -43.48 -13.95 29.16
N GLU A 108 -43.93 -14.59 28.08
CA GLU A 108 -43.38 -15.87 27.58
C GLU A 108 -41.91 -15.71 27.10
N LEU A 109 -41.50 -14.50 26.73
CA LEU A 109 -40.16 -14.16 26.22
C LEU A 109 -39.25 -13.51 27.28
N THR A 110 -39.64 -13.54 28.56
CA THR A 110 -38.86 -12.97 29.70
C THR A 110 -37.40 -13.44 29.69
N TRP A 111 -37.12 -14.69 29.34
CA TRP A 111 -35.77 -15.23 29.27
C TRP A 111 -34.96 -14.59 28.14
N LEU A 112 -35.60 -14.32 27.00
CA LEU A 112 -34.97 -13.70 25.85
C LEU A 112 -34.70 -12.21 26.10
N ASN A 113 -35.64 -11.51 26.76
CA ASN A 113 -35.45 -10.13 27.22
C ASN A 113 -34.22 -10.03 28.15
N LYS A 114 -34.13 -10.91 29.20
CA LYS A 114 -32.95 -10.97 30.08
C LYS A 114 -31.65 -11.21 29.29
N THR A 115 -31.68 -12.03 28.25
CA THR A 115 -30.51 -12.36 27.45
C THR A 115 -30.07 -11.15 26.64
N PHE A 116 -30.97 -10.47 25.94
CA PHE A 116 -30.64 -9.27 25.17
C PHE A 116 -30.10 -8.14 26.06
N ALA A 117 -30.78 -7.86 27.18
CA ALA A 117 -30.31 -6.87 28.13
C ALA A 117 -28.91 -7.20 28.68
N THR A 118 -28.63 -8.47 28.99
CA THR A 118 -27.30 -8.92 29.42
C THR A 118 -26.26 -8.69 28.34
N LEU A 119 -26.58 -9.00 27.08
CA LEU A 119 -25.70 -8.78 25.94
C LEU A 119 -25.40 -7.28 25.70
N VAL A 120 -26.38 -6.40 25.90
CA VAL A 120 -26.15 -4.94 25.80
C VAL A 120 -25.10 -4.51 26.83
N TRP A 121 -25.22 -4.88 28.09
CA TRP A 121 -24.26 -4.53 29.14
C TRP A 121 -22.85 -5.09 28.89
N VAL A 122 -22.76 -6.34 28.45
CA VAL A 122 -21.48 -6.96 28.06
C VAL A 122 -20.83 -6.22 26.92
N ASN A 123 -21.59 -5.94 25.86
CA ASN A 123 -21.04 -5.25 24.66
C ASN A 123 -20.69 -3.79 24.95
N GLU A 124 -21.41 -3.10 25.82
CA GLU A 124 -21.03 -1.74 26.23
C GLU A 124 -19.58 -1.71 26.76
N THR A 125 -19.24 -2.66 27.64
CA THR A 125 -17.86 -2.78 28.17
C THR A 125 -16.85 -3.08 27.06
N ILE A 126 -17.18 -3.98 26.13
CA ILE A 126 -16.32 -4.35 24.99
C ILE A 126 -16.10 -3.14 24.07
N VAL A 127 -17.14 -2.36 23.78
CA VAL A 127 -17.05 -1.14 22.96
C VAL A 127 -16.06 -0.14 23.57
N TRP A 128 -16.17 0.15 24.89
CA TRP A 128 -15.24 1.05 25.57
C TRP A 128 -13.80 0.56 25.57
N PHE A 129 -13.60 -0.76 25.67
CA PHE A 129 -12.28 -1.38 25.53
C PHE A 129 -11.69 -1.16 24.12
N PHE A 130 -12.49 -1.35 23.07
CA PHE A 130 -12.05 -1.07 21.70
C PHE A 130 -11.80 0.42 21.45
N PHE A 131 -12.58 1.31 22.05
CA PHE A 131 -12.29 2.76 22.04
C PHE A 131 -10.90 3.06 22.60
N PHE A 132 -10.55 2.47 23.74
CA PHE A 132 -9.23 2.62 24.36
C PHE A 132 -8.11 2.07 23.46
N ILE A 133 -8.24 0.83 22.96
CA ILE A 133 -7.23 0.22 22.06
C ILE A 133 -7.03 1.09 20.82
N TYR A 134 -8.10 1.50 20.17
CA TYR A 134 -8.03 2.32 18.98
C TYR A 134 -7.34 3.67 19.26
N SER A 135 -7.69 4.32 20.36
CA SER A 135 -7.09 5.59 20.77
C SER A 135 -5.58 5.46 21.00
N THR A 136 -5.11 4.39 21.66
CA THR A 136 -3.69 4.15 21.89
C THR A 136 -2.92 3.93 20.59
N HIS A 137 -3.54 3.30 19.58
CA HIS A 137 -2.94 3.11 18.26
C HIS A 137 -2.82 4.43 17.49
N VAL A 138 -3.87 5.26 17.47
CA VAL A 138 -3.87 6.57 16.81
C VAL A 138 -2.85 7.50 17.47
N LEU A 139 -2.75 7.46 18.81
CA LEU A 139 -1.80 8.25 19.59
C LEU A 139 -0.37 7.70 19.55
N LYS A 140 -0.14 6.53 18.92
CA LYS A 140 1.15 5.81 18.88
C LYS A 140 1.81 5.70 20.26
N SER A 141 0.99 5.62 21.32
CA SER A 141 1.45 5.61 22.69
C SER A 141 2.10 4.28 23.04
N LYS A 142 3.33 4.28 23.55
CA LYS A 142 4.13 3.09 23.86
C LYS A 142 4.82 3.22 25.21
N GLY A 143 5.28 2.11 25.76
CA GLY A 143 6.09 2.08 26.98
C GLY A 143 5.49 1.25 28.11
N LYS A 144 6.22 1.19 29.24
CA LYS A 144 5.81 0.38 30.42
C LYS A 144 4.45 0.81 30.99
N THR A 145 4.23 2.12 31.11
CA THR A 145 2.97 2.68 31.63
C THR A 145 1.78 2.27 30.77
N ILE A 146 1.93 2.34 29.45
CA ILE A 146 0.86 1.91 28.52
C ILE A 146 0.60 0.40 28.63
N SER A 147 1.63 -0.43 28.81
CA SER A 147 1.46 -1.86 29.07
C SER A 147 0.67 -2.14 30.36
N ILE A 148 0.86 -1.32 31.41
CA ILE A 148 0.07 -1.41 32.64
C ILE A 148 -1.39 -0.98 32.37
N CYS A 149 -1.61 0.08 31.59
CA CYS A 149 -2.95 0.50 31.18
C CYS A 149 -3.69 -0.62 30.43
N TYR A 150 -3.02 -1.34 29.52
CA TYR A 150 -3.60 -2.51 28.84
C TYR A 150 -3.95 -3.63 29.83
N LEU A 151 -3.10 -3.91 30.83
CA LEU A 151 -3.38 -4.91 31.84
C LEU A 151 -4.63 -4.54 32.67
N ILE A 152 -4.71 -3.28 33.13
CA ILE A 152 -5.88 -2.77 33.87
C ILE A 152 -7.13 -2.90 32.96
N GLY A 153 -7.03 -2.51 31.68
CA GLY A 153 -8.13 -2.62 30.73
C GLY A 153 -8.62 -4.07 30.54
N ILE A 154 -7.71 -5.04 30.44
CA ILE A 154 -8.06 -6.46 30.32
C ILE A 154 -8.74 -6.96 31.60
N VAL A 155 -8.25 -6.59 32.78
CA VAL A 155 -8.87 -6.98 34.07
C VAL A 155 -10.27 -6.36 34.19
N THR A 156 -10.43 -5.07 33.85
CA THR A 156 -11.74 -4.40 33.81
C THR A 156 -12.68 -5.09 32.84
N LEU A 157 -12.23 -5.41 31.62
CA LEU A 157 -13.02 -6.15 30.64
C LEU A 157 -13.47 -7.50 31.19
N ALA A 158 -12.55 -8.30 31.76
CA ALA A 158 -12.87 -9.60 32.30
C ALA A 158 -13.92 -9.53 33.41
N LEU A 159 -13.76 -8.60 34.36
CA LEU A 159 -14.69 -8.43 35.49
C LEU A 159 -16.08 -8.03 34.99
N PHE A 160 -16.19 -7.00 34.15
CA PHE A 160 -17.48 -6.43 33.75
C PHE A 160 -18.16 -7.20 32.60
N VAL A 161 -17.45 -8.11 31.91
CA VAL A 161 -18.06 -9.09 30.99
C VAL A 161 -18.57 -10.30 31.76
N LEU A 162 -17.79 -10.83 32.73
CA LEU A 162 -18.17 -12.02 33.46
C LEU A 162 -19.35 -11.77 34.43
N LEU A 163 -19.39 -10.62 35.10
CA LEU A 163 -20.39 -10.30 36.09
C LEU A 163 -21.83 -10.36 35.55
N PRO A 164 -22.20 -9.70 34.44
CA PRO A 164 -23.54 -9.81 33.84
C PRO A 164 -23.89 -11.26 33.40
N VAL A 165 -22.90 -11.98 32.85
CA VAL A 165 -23.09 -13.35 32.34
C VAL A 165 -23.41 -14.33 33.50
N VAL A 166 -22.65 -14.25 34.59
CA VAL A 166 -22.86 -15.12 35.76
C VAL A 166 -24.21 -14.83 36.46
N THR A 167 -24.63 -13.57 36.42
CA THR A 167 -25.85 -13.11 37.08
C THR A 167 -27.08 -13.06 36.16
N VAL A 168 -27.05 -13.68 34.98
CA VAL A 168 -28.13 -13.60 33.97
C VAL A 168 -29.48 -14.08 34.47
N LYS A 169 -29.50 -15.03 35.42
CA LYS A 169 -30.75 -15.55 36.02
C LYS A 169 -31.40 -14.54 36.99
N ASP A 170 -30.58 -13.83 37.77
CA ASP A 170 -30.98 -12.72 38.63
C ASP A 170 -30.04 -11.53 38.41
N PRO A 171 -30.31 -10.74 37.36
CA PRO A 171 -29.40 -9.70 36.92
C PRO A 171 -29.19 -8.61 37.97
N ILE A 172 -27.94 -8.16 38.16
CA ILE A 172 -27.59 -7.15 39.16
C ILE A 172 -28.01 -5.75 38.69
N TYR A 173 -27.90 -5.47 37.41
CA TYR A 173 -28.07 -4.10 36.85
C TYR A 173 -29.49 -3.77 36.41
N PHE A 174 -30.37 -4.77 36.23
CA PHE A 174 -31.75 -4.61 35.76
C PHE A 174 -32.67 -5.67 36.33
N LYS A 175 -33.98 -5.50 36.18
CA LYS A 175 -35.00 -6.48 36.44
C LYS A 175 -35.87 -6.68 35.21
N VAL A 176 -36.35 -7.91 35.01
CA VAL A 176 -37.45 -8.18 34.07
C VAL A 176 -38.56 -8.83 34.86
N VAL A 177 -39.70 -8.14 34.96
CA VAL A 177 -40.89 -8.60 35.72
C VAL A 177 -42.05 -8.65 34.75
N ASP A 178 -42.69 -9.81 34.64
CA ASP A 178 -43.83 -10.04 33.74
C ASP A 178 -43.54 -9.62 32.27
N GLY A 179 -42.34 -9.90 31.83
CA GLY A 179 -41.87 -9.53 30.47
C GLY A 179 -41.38 -8.09 30.32
N TRP A 180 -41.61 -7.21 31.27
CA TRP A 180 -41.21 -5.82 31.21
C TRP A 180 -39.82 -5.58 31.78
N TYR A 181 -38.96 -4.95 30.98
CA TYR A 181 -37.64 -4.50 31.41
C TYR A 181 -37.74 -3.28 32.33
N SER A 182 -37.09 -3.36 33.47
CA SER A 182 -36.92 -2.23 34.37
C SER A 182 -35.49 -2.14 34.88
N ARG A 183 -34.86 -1.00 34.76
CA ARG A 183 -33.54 -0.79 35.38
C ARG A 183 -33.70 -0.88 36.92
N LYS A 184 -32.99 -1.81 37.56
CA LYS A 184 -32.81 -1.79 39.01
C LYS A 184 -32.12 -0.48 39.33
N GLY A 185 -32.75 0.41 40.07
CA GLY A 185 -32.07 1.61 40.51
C GLY A 185 -32.85 2.91 40.38
N ALA A 186 -34.17 2.85 40.13
CA ALA A 186 -34.97 4.05 40.42
C ALA A 186 -34.82 4.46 41.91
N ASP A 187 -34.59 3.45 42.79
CA ASP A 187 -34.33 3.63 44.23
C ASP A 187 -32.87 3.34 44.62
N ASP A 188 -32.04 2.71 43.75
CA ASP A 188 -30.64 2.32 43.96
C ASP A 188 -29.68 2.99 43.00
N TYR A 189 -29.48 4.32 43.14
CA TYR A 189 -28.49 5.09 42.39
C TYR A 189 -27.10 4.45 42.38
N TYR A 190 -26.76 3.69 43.40
CA TYR A 190 -25.46 3.05 43.57
C TYR A 190 -25.15 2.04 42.45
N LEU A 191 -26.10 1.19 42.08
CA LEU A 191 -25.91 0.16 41.05
C LEU A 191 -25.79 0.77 39.65
N TRP A 192 -26.51 1.89 39.41
CA TRP A 192 -26.38 2.65 38.16
C TRP A 192 -24.96 3.19 38.01
N TYR A 193 -24.37 3.79 39.05
CA TYR A 193 -22.97 4.27 39.01
C TYR A 193 -22.00 3.12 38.79
N VAL A 194 -22.14 1.99 39.43
CA VAL A 194 -21.27 0.82 39.29
C VAL A 194 -21.26 0.33 37.83
N SER A 195 -22.39 0.32 37.15
CA SER A 195 -22.47 -0.10 35.75
C SER A 195 -21.70 0.81 34.79
N ARG A 196 -21.42 2.06 35.21
CA ARG A 196 -20.66 3.04 34.40
C ARG A 196 -19.15 3.05 34.67
N PHE A 197 -18.66 2.30 35.65
CA PHE A 197 -17.22 2.23 35.95
C PHE A 197 -16.36 1.86 34.73
N PRO A 198 -16.72 0.90 33.85
CA PRO A 198 -15.90 0.60 32.68
C PRO A 198 -15.65 1.81 31.79
N SER A 199 -16.67 2.60 31.47
CA SER A 199 -16.55 3.78 30.62
C SER A 199 -15.62 4.83 31.24
N VAL A 200 -15.71 5.04 32.56
CA VAL A 200 -14.83 5.97 33.29
C VAL A 200 -13.41 5.46 33.32
N ILE A 201 -13.18 4.18 33.62
CA ILE A 201 -11.85 3.56 33.67
C ILE A 201 -11.17 3.70 32.29
N PHE A 202 -11.84 3.27 31.19
CA PHE A 202 -11.26 3.36 29.85
C PHE A 202 -11.01 4.79 29.41
N SER A 203 -11.83 5.75 29.83
CA SER A 203 -11.60 7.17 29.57
C SER A 203 -10.34 7.68 30.28
N VAL A 204 -10.17 7.35 31.55
CA VAL A 204 -8.96 7.69 32.31
C VAL A 204 -7.71 7.06 31.69
N LEU A 205 -7.77 5.79 31.30
CA LEU A 205 -6.66 5.10 30.60
C LEU A 205 -6.32 5.78 29.27
N THR A 206 -7.33 6.26 28.54
CA THR A 206 -7.12 7.03 27.28
C THR A 206 -6.49 8.40 27.55
N ILE A 207 -6.90 9.11 28.60
CA ILE A 207 -6.29 10.37 29.00
C ILE A 207 -4.81 10.16 29.37
N ILE A 208 -4.49 9.11 30.12
CA ILE A 208 -3.09 8.75 30.41
C ILE A 208 -2.31 8.51 29.11
N ALA A 209 -2.88 7.77 28.16
CA ALA A 209 -2.26 7.53 26.85
C ALA A 209 -2.03 8.85 26.07
N MET A 210 -2.98 9.80 26.13
CA MET A 210 -2.84 11.12 25.50
C MET A 210 -1.72 11.95 26.13
N CYS A 211 -1.59 11.93 27.47
CA CYS A 211 -0.52 12.66 28.17
C CYS A 211 0.86 12.10 27.84
N LEU A 212 0.98 10.80 27.62
CA LEU A 212 2.24 10.12 27.30
C LEU A 212 2.58 10.11 25.80
N SER A 213 1.65 10.54 24.94
CA SER A 213 1.84 10.57 23.49
C SER A 213 2.60 11.82 23.04
N ASN A 214 3.52 11.64 22.08
CA ASN A 214 4.21 12.73 21.38
C ASN A 214 3.48 13.18 20.10
N GLU A 215 2.27 12.64 19.84
CA GLU A 215 1.49 13.01 18.66
C GLU A 215 1.02 14.48 18.69
N LYS A 216 0.74 15.02 17.50
CA LYS A 216 0.32 16.42 17.31
C LYS A 216 -0.95 16.74 18.11
N ALA A 217 -1.11 17.99 18.54
CA ALA A 217 -2.30 18.46 19.26
C ALA A 217 -3.61 18.13 18.56
N LYS A 218 -3.63 18.14 17.23
CA LYS A 218 -4.79 17.78 16.40
C LYS A 218 -5.29 16.37 16.67
N SER A 219 -4.40 15.37 16.68
CA SER A 219 -4.77 13.97 17.00
C SER A 219 -5.34 13.83 18.41
N LYS A 220 -4.75 14.55 19.39
CA LYS A 220 -5.23 14.57 20.76
C LYS A 220 -6.62 15.18 20.91
N ILE A 221 -6.88 16.29 20.22
CA ILE A 221 -8.21 16.96 20.21
C ILE A 221 -9.27 15.99 19.65
N ILE A 222 -8.95 15.29 18.55
CA ILE A 222 -9.89 14.37 17.92
C ILE A 222 -10.22 13.19 18.84
N ILE A 223 -9.20 12.59 19.48
CA ILE A 223 -9.42 11.54 20.47
C ILE A 223 -10.25 12.07 21.65
N SER A 224 -10.03 13.32 22.08
CA SER A 224 -10.84 13.94 23.14
C SER A 224 -12.31 14.08 22.74
N VAL A 225 -12.61 14.49 21.50
CA VAL A 225 -13.97 14.56 20.98
C VAL A 225 -14.58 13.15 20.84
N PHE A 226 -13.80 12.21 20.29
CA PHE A 226 -14.20 10.83 20.09
C PHE A 226 -14.64 10.14 21.38
N MET A 227 -13.90 10.34 22.47
CA MET A 227 -14.25 9.82 23.80
C MET A 227 -15.27 10.67 24.52
N GLY A 228 -15.20 11.99 24.34
CA GLY A 228 -16.00 12.96 25.09
C GLY A 228 -17.48 12.96 24.72
N LEU A 229 -17.81 12.83 23.42
CA LEU A 229 -19.21 12.84 22.96
C LEU A 229 -20.06 11.73 23.62
N PRO A 230 -19.64 10.45 23.63
CA PRO A 230 -20.38 9.40 24.31
C PRO A 230 -20.48 9.62 25.83
N LEU A 231 -19.43 10.13 26.48
CA LEU A 231 -19.43 10.40 27.92
C LEU A 231 -20.42 11.52 28.28
N ILE A 232 -20.46 12.60 27.52
CA ILE A 232 -21.40 13.70 27.72
C ILE A 232 -22.84 13.20 27.53
N ALA A 233 -23.09 12.43 26.47
CA ALA A 233 -24.39 11.84 26.20
C ALA A 233 -24.83 10.89 27.33
N MET A 234 -23.90 10.11 27.89
CA MET A 234 -24.15 9.22 29.02
C MET A 234 -24.51 9.99 30.29
N GLY A 235 -23.90 11.18 30.50
CA GLY A 235 -24.18 12.04 31.67
C GLY A 235 -25.45 12.86 31.54
N SER A 236 -25.89 13.19 30.30
CA SER A 236 -26.99 14.16 30.04
C SER A 236 -28.40 13.63 30.23
N GLY A 237 -28.59 12.37 30.60
CA GLY A 237 -29.88 12.03 31.14
C GLY A 237 -30.76 11.00 30.47
N GLY A 238 -30.24 9.92 30.02
CA GLY A 238 -31.04 8.73 29.72
C GLY A 238 -31.90 8.21 30.90
N TYR A 239 -31.73 8.80 32.09
CA TYR A 239 -32.44 8.45 33.28
C TYR A 239 -33.90 8.93 33.33
N LYS A 240 -34.20 10.12 32.79
CA LYS A 240 -35.57 10.71 32.84
C LYS A 240 -36.32 10.64 31.49
N THR A 241 -35.62 10.53 30.37
CA THR A 241 -36.24 10.65 29.06
C THR A 241 -36.37 9.34 28.30
N GLY A 242 -35.73 8.25 28.76
CA GLY A 242 -35.74 6.96 28.05
C GLY A 242 -35.07 6.96 26.67
N VAL A 243 -34.48 8.08 26.25
CA VAL A 243 -33.87 8.22 24.90
C VAL A 243 -32.45 7.68 24.92
N ALA A 244 -32.11 6.79 23.97
CA ALA A 244 -30.79 6.17 23.83
C ALA A 244 -29.77 7.13 23.13
N VAL A 245 -29.68 8.38 23.60
CA VAL A 245 -28.77 9.42 23.05
C VAL A 245 -27.31 8.94 23.04
N GLN A 246 -26.95 8.06 23.97
CA GLN A 246 -25.60 7.51 24.08
C GLN A 246 -25.18 6.72 22.83
N TYR A 247 -26.06 5.91 22.26
CA TYR A 247 -25.74 5.10 21.08
C TYR A 247 -25.58 5.97 19.83
N VAL A 248 -26.45 7.00 19.70
CA VAL A 248 -26.31 8.02 18.65
C VAL A 248 -24.99 8.76 18.79
N ALA A 249 -24.61 9.19 19.99
CA ALA A 249 -23.35 9.88 20.25
C ALA A 249 -22.13 8.97 19.98
N MET A 250 -22.19 7.68 20.31
CA MET A 250 -21.14 6.70 19.99
C MET A 250 -20.99 6.56 18.47
N MET A 251 -22.09 6.43 17.73
CA MET A 251 -22.01 6.32 16.27
C MET A 251 -21.53 7.63 15.62
N MET A 252 -21.99 8.79 16.08
CA MET A 252 -21.49 10.09 15.64
C MET A 252 -19.97 10.21 15.85
N SER A 253 -19.47 9.77 17.01
CA SER A 253 -18.03 9.74 17.29
C SER A 253 -17.28 8.85 16.30
N VAL A 254 -17.80 7.67 16.00
CA VAL A 254 -17.22 6.74 15.02
C VAL A 254 -17.20 7.35 13.61
N ILE A 255 -18.28 8.01 13.18
CA ILE A 255 -18.36 8.70 11.87
C ILE A 255 -17.33 9.83 11.79
N LEU A 256 -17.22 10.66 12.82
CA LEU A 256 -16.23 11.76 12.88
C LEU A 256 -14.80 11.20 12.83
N MET A 257 -14.53 10.12 13.58
CA MET A 257 -13.22 9.50 13.60
C MET A 257 -12.86 8.84 12.27
N PHE A 258 -13.82 8.19 11.61
CA PHE A 258 -13.66 7.65 10.26
C PHE A 258 -13.29 8.77 9.27
N SER A 259 -14.09 9.84 9.25
CA SER A 259 -13.85 10.97 8.35
C SER A 259 -12.45 11.58 8.53
N PHE A 260 -12.00 11.72 9.78
CA PHE A 260 -10.69 12.23 10.09
C PHE A 260 -9.57 11.28 9.63
N THR A 261 -9.65 10.00 10.03
CA THR A 261 -8.62 8.99 9.73
C THR A 261 -8.48 8.78 8.23
N PHE A 262 -9.62 8.73 7.52
CA PHE A 262 -9.62 8.54 6.07
C PHE A 262 -9.07 9.76 5.34
N SER A 263 -9.47 10.97 5.75
CA SER A 263 -8.96 12.21 5.16
C SER A 263 -7.45 12.42 5.34
N GLU A 264 -6.87 12.00 6.46
CA GLU A 264 -5.40 12.08 6.64
C GLU A 264 -4.67 11.05 5.76
N ASN A 265 -5.13 9.81 5.73
CA ASN A 265 -4.52 8.78 4.89
C ASN A 265 -4.57 9.12 3.38
N GLU A 266 -5.68 9.70 2.91
CA GLU A 266 -5.79 10.15 1.51
C GLU A 266 -4.81 11.29 1.19
N LYS A 267 -4.64 12.25 2.09
CA LYS A 267 -3.70 13.36 1.89
C LYS A 267 -2.26 12.88 1.84
N ASP A 268 -1.86 11.97 2.73
CA ASP A 268 -0.51 11.42 2.76
C ASP A 268 -0.24 10.58 1.50
N LEU A 269 -1.21 9.78 1.07
CA LEU A 269 -1.13 9.01 -0.17
C LEU A 269 -1.05 9.92 -1.41
N PHE A 270 -1.87 10.96 -1.45
CA PHE A 270 -1.86 11.93 -2.55
C PHE A 270 -0.52 12.69 -2.62
N ALA A 271 0.03 13.12 -1.48
CA ALA A 271 1.32 13.78 -1.41
C ALA A 271 2.44 12.85 -1.90
N THR A 272 2.47 11.61 -1.42
CA THR A 272 3.46 10.59 -1.83
C THR A 272 3.36 10.28 -3.33
N ASN A 273 2.15 10.09 -3.87
CA ASN A 273 1.96 9.85 -5.30
C ASN A 273 2.38 11.05 -6.15
N LYS A 274 2.16 12.28 -5.67
CA LYS A 274 2.62 13.49 -6.35
C LYS A 274 4.14 13.59 -6.38
N GLU A 275 4.82 13.29 -5.28
CA GLU A 275 6.29 13.27 -5.21
C GLU A 275 6.88 12.19 -6.12
N LEU A 276 6.30 10.99 -6.14
CA LEU A 276 6.70 9.93 -7.07
C LEU A 276 6.48 10.33 -8.52
N GLY A 277 5.36 10.96 -8.85
CA GLY A 277 5.09 11.48 -10.21
C GLY A 277 6.12 12.55 -10.66
N LEU A 278 6.59 13.39 -9.73
CA LEU A 278 7.68 14.33 -10.00
C LEU A 278 9.00 13.59 -10.27
N ALA A 279 9.34 12.57 -9.47
CA ALA A 279 10.54 11.76 -9.68
C ALA A 279 10.51 11.05 -11.05
N THR A 280 9.37 10.47 -11.43
CA THR A 280 9.14 9.85 -12.75
C THR A 280 9.40 10.84 -13.90
N ASN A 281 8.86 12.06 -13.79
CA ASN A 281 9.08 13.08 -14.80
C ASN A 281 10.54 13.52 -14.90
N ILE A 282 11.24 13.69 -13.78
CA ILE A 282 12.66 14.02 -13.76
C ILE A 282 13.46 12.91 -14.44
N GLN A 283 13.25 11.65 -14.10
CA GLN A 283 13.94 10.52 -14.71
C GLN A 283 13.69 10.45 -16.21
N LYS A 284 12.44 10.57 -16.64
CA LYS A 284 12.06 10.56 -18.06
C LYS A 284 12.76 11.66 -18.88
N HIS A 285 12.95 12.84 -18.29
CA HIS A 285 13.65 13.95 -18.96
C HIS A 285 15.17 13.81 -18.94
N MET A 286 15.73 12.94 -18.08
CA MET A 286 17.16 12.65 -18.09
C MET A 286 17.59 11.64 -19.15
N LEU A 287 16.66 10.83 -19.64
CA LEU A 287 16.91 9.91 -20.74
C LEU A 287 16.68 10.63 -22.08
N PRO A 288 17.48 10.34 -23.13
CA PRO A 288 17.22 10.85 -24.47
C PRO A 288 15.84 10.38 -24.95
N SER A 289 14.88 11.30 -25.09
CA SER A 289 13.47 10.97 -25.39
C SER A 289 12.92 11.69 -26.63
N ILE A 290 13.72 12.54 -27.27
CA ILE A 290 13.33 13.27 -28.49
C ILE A 290 13.90 12.55 -29.69
N PHE A 291 13.06 12.12 -30.62
CA PHE A 291 13.44 11.42 -31.84
C PHE A 291 12.86 12.12 -33.09
N PRO A 292 13.60 12.18 -34.23
CA PRO A 292 14.97 11.69 -34.38
C PRO A 292 15.96 12.49 -33.51
N ALA A 293 16.88 11.77 -32.86
CA ALA A 293 17.77 12.35 -31.85
C ALA A 293 18.85 13.29 -32.50
N PHE A 294 19.27 12.95 -33.71
CA PHE A 294 20.28 13.68 -34.47
C PHE A 294 19.78 13.92 -35.91
N PRO A 295 18.82 14.84 -36.15
CA PRO A 295 18.18 14.99 -37.44
C PRO A 295 19.15 15.45 -38.57
N GLU A 296 20.27 16.09 -38.20
CA GLU A 296 21.29 16.56 -39.15
C GLU A 296 22.29 15.46 -39.54
N ARG A 297 22.28 14.30 -38.82
CA ARG A 297 23.24 13.22 -39.06
C ARG A 297 22.57 12.12 -39.91
N LYS A 298 23.28 11.70 -40.96
CA LYS A 298 22.81 10.67 -41.89
C LYS A 298 23.60 9.37 -41.79
N GLU A 299 24.71 9.38 -41.08
CA GLU A 299 25.66 8.27 -40.95
C GLU A 299 25.13 7.14 -40.08
N PHE A 300 24.12 7.43 -39.28
CA PHE A 300 23.46 6.46 -38.40
C PHE A 300 22.00 6.85 -38.15
N ASP A 301 21.24 5.89 -37.63
CA ASP A 301 19.91 6.10 -37.10
C ASP A 301 19.82 5.41 -35.75
N VAL A 302 19.17 6.03 -34.75
CA VAL A 302 19.08 5.51 -33.38
C VAL A 302 17.69 5.72 -32.83
N PHE A 303 17.18 4.68 -32.20
CA PHE A 303 15.94 4.76 -31.42
C PHE A 303 16.03 3.91 -30.15
N ALA A 304 15.46 4.42 -29.06
CA ALA A 304 15.40 3.72 -27.78
C ALA A 304 14.05 3.90 -27.10
N SER A 305 13.71 2.96 -26.25
CA SER A 305 12.49 2.96 -25.44
C SER A 305 12.76 2.33 -24.09
N MET A 306 12.14 2.88 -23.05
CA MET A 306 12.15 2.35 -21.69
C MET A 306 10.73 2.35 -21.13
N SER A 307 10.31 1.22 -20.56
CA SER A 307 9.06 1.04 -19.83
C SER A 307 9.37 0.55 -18.42
N PRO A 308 9.31 1.41 -17.40
CA PRO A 308 9.63 1.00 -16.03
C PRO A 308 8.53 0.10 -15.46
N ALA A 309 8.93 -0.87 -14.61
CA ALA A 309 8.01 -1.77 -13.90
C ALA A 309 7.31 -1.12 -12.72
N LYS A 310 7.88 -0.02 -12.20
CA LYS A 310 7.32 0.82 -11.14
C LYS A 310 7.21 2.25 -11.63
N GLU A 311 6.88 3.17 -10.73
CA GLU A 311 6.80 4.61 -11.03
C GLU A 311 8.13 5.16 -11.57
N VAL A 312 9.26 4.63 -11.06
CA VAL A 312 10.62 4.91 -11.53
C VAL A 312 11.42 3.62 -11.64
N GLY A 313 12.29 3.52 -12.65
CA GLY A 313 13.12 2.35 -12.96
C GLY A 313 14.57 2.50 -12.54
N GLY A 314 15.29 1.34 -12.50
CA GLY A 314 16.74 1.28 -12.36
C GLY A 314 17.50 1.32 -13.69
N ASP A 315 16.82 0.91 -14.75
CA ASP A 315 17.40 0.89 -16.11
C ASP A 315 17.74 2.27 -16.65
N PHE A 316 18.72 2.32 -17.52
CA PHE A 316 18.92 3.46 -18.41
C PHE A 316 19.61 3.08 -19.71
N TYR A 317 19.32 3.87 -20.72
CA TYR A 317 20.10 3.95 -21.95
C TYR A 317 20.62 5.35 -22.12
N ASP A 318 21.70 5.48 -22.87
CA ASP A 318 22.20 6.77 -23.32
C ASP A 318 22.85 6.65 -24.70
N PHE A 319 22.82 7.73 -25.44
CA PHE A 319 23.57 7.88 -26.67
C PHE A 319 23.94 9.37 -26.87
N PHE A 320 25.18 9.62 -27.16
CA PHE A 320 25.72 10.99 -27.30
C PHE A 320 26.92 11.01 -28.22
N LEU A 321 27.08 12.10 -28.95
CA LEU A 321 28.30 12.33 -29.74
C LEU A 321 29.43 12.74 -28.79
N ILE A 322 30.53 11.99 -28.82
CA ILE A 322 31.78 12.33 -28.11
C ILE A 322 32.50 13.43 -28.88
N ASP A 323 32.51 13.28 -30.18
CA ASP A 323 32.99 14.25 -31.19
C ASP A 323 32.23 14.01 -32.50
N ASP A 324 32.67 14.63 -33.60
CA ASP A 324 32.02 14.54 -34.92
C ASP A 324 32.07 13.12 -35.53
N GLU A 325 32.99 12.27 -35.08
CA GLU A 325 33.25 10.95 -35.65
C GLU A 325 32.90 9.79 -34.71
N HIS A 326 32.60 10.06 -33.42
CA HIS A 326 32.39 9.03 -32.42
C HIS A 326 31.04 9.16 -31.69
N LEU A 327 30.25 8.11 -31.75
CA LEU A 327 28.97 7.99 -31.05
C LEU A 327 29.10 7.03 -29.85
N GLY A 328 28.90 7.55 -28.64
CA GLY A 328 28.79 6.76 -27.43
C GLY A 328 27.40 6.11 -27.31
N LEU A 329 27.35 4.83 -26.98
CA LEU A 329 26.16 4.02 -26.77
C LEU A 329 26.23 3.35 -25.40
N VAL A 330 25.20 3.50 -24.58
CA VAL A 330 25.13 2.92 -23.23
C VAL A 330 23.83 2.16 -23.04
N MET A 331 23.92 0.99 -22.42
CA MET A 331 22.78 0.27 -21.88
C MET A 331 23.16 -0.24 -20.50
N ALA A 332 22.29 -0.04 -19.51
CA ALA A 332 22.61 -0.37 -18.12
C ALA A 332 21.36 -0.69 -17.31
N ASP A 333 21.55 -1.52 -16.28
CA ASP A 333 20.52 -1.93 -15.34
C ASP A 333 21.10 -1.91 -13.93
N VAL A 334 20.43 -1.18 -13.02
CA VAL A 334 20.79 -1.01 -11.62
C VAL A 334 20.08 -2.05 -10.77
N SER A 335 20.81 -2.66 -9.84
CA SER A 335 20.23 -3.55 -8.83
C SER A 335 19.12 -2.84 -8.03
N ASP A 336 18.10 -3.61 -7.60
CA ASP A 336 16.90 -3.11 -6.95
C ASP A 336 15.98 -2.26 -7.86
N LYS A 337 14.90 -1.70 -7.30
CA LYS A 337 13.86 -0.98 -8.04
C LYS A 337 13.30 0.18 -7.23
N GLY A 338 12.77 1.17 -7.94
CA GLY A 338 12.14 2.34 -7.34
C GLY A 338 13.12 3.49 -7.11
N VAL A 339 12.79 4.40 -6.19
CA VAL A 339 13.52 5.67 -6.03
C VAL A 339 15.02 5.51 -5.74
N PRO A 340 15.49 4.58 -4.87
CA PRO A 340 16.93 4.39 -4.66
C PRO A 340 17.66 4.00 -5.95
N ALA A 341 17.12 3.02 -6.71
CA ALA A 341 17.70 2.59 -7.99
C ALA A 341 17.73 3.72 -9.01
N ALA A 342 16.64 4.51 -9.11
CA ALA A 342 16.60 5.67 -10.01
C ALA A 342 17.65 6.74 -9.68
N LEU A 343 17.89 7.03 -8.39
CA LEU A 343 18.94 7.97 -7.98
C LEU A 343 20.34 7.45 -8.30
N PHE A 344 20.58 6.16 -8.06
CA PHE A 344 21.85 5.51 -8.39
C PHE A 344 22.09 5.49 -9.90
N MET A 345 21.06 5.17 -10.68
CA MET A 345 21.05 5.23 -12.13
C MET A 345 21.48 6.61 -12.64
N MET A 346 20.88 7.69 -12.11
CA MET A 346 21.22 9.07 -12.51
C MET A 346 22.70 9.39 -12.28
N ALA A 347 23.24 8.98 -11.13
CA ALA A 347 24.65 9.17 -10.83
C ALA A 347 25.55 8.38 -11.82
N CYS A 348 25.21 7.11 -12.07
CA CYS A 348 25.94 6.25 -13.01
C CYS A 348 25.93 6.83 -14.43
N LYS A 349 24.75 7.23 -14.94
CA LYS A 349 24.57 7.82 -16.27
C LYS A 349 25.49 9.02 -16.47
N ILE A 350 25.45 9.98 -15.53
CA ILE A 350 26.27 11.21 -15.60
C ILE A 350 27.77 10.88 -15.58
N MET A 351 28.18 9.94 -14.71
CA MET A 351 29.60 9.56 -14.63
C MET A 351 30.08 8.86 -15.90
N VAL A 352 29.31 7.94 -16.47
CA VAL A 352 29.63 7.24 -17.72
C VAL A 352 29.82 8.24 -18.85
N GLN A 353 28.84 9.14 -19.05
CA GLN A 353 28.89 10.15 -20.08
C GLN A 353 30.11 11.09 -19.91
N ASN A 354 30.34 11.60 -18.69
CA ASN A 354 31.45 12.52 -18.43
C ASN A 354 32.83 11.88 -18.72
N TYR A 355 33.05 10.63 -18.27
CA TYR A 355 34.31 9.95 -18.52
C TYR A 355 34.49 9.57 -20.00
N ALA A 356 33.41 9.24 -20.70
CA ALA A 356 33.47 9.00 -22.15
C ALA A 356 33.79 10.28 -22.94
N MET A 357 33.18 11.42 -22.57
CA MET A 357 33.47 12.74 -23.18
C MET A 357 34.92 13.22 -22.97
N MET A 358 35.66 12.61 -22.01
CA MET A 358 37.10 12.87 -21.85
C MET A 358 37.97 12.08 -22.87
N GLY A 359 37.38 11.38 -23.82
CA GLY A 359 38.09 10.58 -24.83
C GLY A 359 38.69 9.28 -24.30
N LYS A 360 38.21 8.77 -23.16
CA LYS A 360 38.67 7.48 -22.61
C LYS A 360 38.06 6.32 -23.37
N LYS A 361 38.78 5.19 -23.43
CA LYS A 361 38.24 3.94 -23.94
C LYS A 361 37.15 3.38 -23.04
N PRO A 362 36.20 2.58 -23.53
CA PRO A 362 35.11 2.00 -22.74
C PRO A 362 35.56 1.31 -21.47
N SER A 363 36.62 0.48 -21.53
CA SER A 363 37.19 -0.20 -20.37
C SER A 363 37.74 0.77 -19.31
N GLU A 364 38.34 1.88 -19.71
CA GLU A 364 38.84 2.91 -18.81
C GLU A 364 37.71 3.72 -18.17
N VAL A 365 36.64 4.00 -18.94
CA VAL A 365 35.43 4.64 -18.45
C VAL A 365 34.82 3.78 -17.35
N LEU A 366 34.52 2.50 -17.62
CA LEU A 366 33.90 1.61 -16.65
C LEU A 366 34.77 1.41 -15.41
N THR A 367 36.11 1.31 -15.56
CA THR A 367 37.05 1.26 -14.43
C THR A 367 37.00 2.52 -13.57
N SER A 368 36.91 3.70 -14.21
CA SER A 368 36.82 4.99 -13.50
C SER A 368 35.50 5.12 -12.75
N VAL A 369 34.39 4.79 -13.39
CA VAL A 369 33.03 4.79 -12.80
C VAL A 369 32.97 3.83 -11.61
N ASN A 370 33.44 2.59 -11.78
CA ASN A 370 33.49 1.59 -10.71
C ASN A 370 34.25 2.08 -9.48
N ASN A 371 35.45 2.63 -9.70
CA ASN A 371 36.27 3.14 -8.60
C ASN A 371 35.62 4.33 -7.88
N GLN A 372 34.92 5.19 -8.60
CA GLN A 372 34.22 6.35 -8.05
C GLN A 372 33.01 5.92 -7.21
N ILE A 373 32.20 5.01 -7.74
CA ILE A 373 31.00 4.49 -7.04
C ILE A 373 31.40 3.75 -5.76
N CYS A 374 32.40 2.87 -5.82
CA CYS A 374 32.86 2.09 -4.68
C CYS A 374 33.43 2.93 -3.52
N GLN A 375 33.65 4.25 -3.70
CA GLN A 375 34.13 5.11 -2.60
C GLN A 375 33.04 5.38 -1.55
N ASN A 376 31.77 5.47 -1.96
CA ASN A 376 30.66 5.91 -1.09
C ASN A 376 29.41 5.03 -1.21
N ASN A 377 29.55 3.78 -1.63
CA ASN A 377 28.43 2.85 -1.85
C ASN A 377 28.13 2.06 -0.56
N GLN A 378 27.49 2.72 0.42
CA GLN A 378 27.12 2.09 1.70
C GLN A 378 25.91 1.15 1.57
N ASP A 379 25.08 1.36 0.55
CA ASP A 379 23.86 0.57 0.32
C ASP A 379 24.13 -0.69 -0.54
N GLU A 380 25.41 -0.95 -0.86
CA GLU A 380 25.87 -2.13 -1.63
C GLU A 380 25.16 -2.28 -3.00
N MET A 381 24.72 -1.18 -3.60
CA MET A 381 24.08 -1.18 -4.92
C MET A 381 25.11 -1.40 -6.02
N PHE A 382 24.70 -2.06 -7.08
CA PHE A 382 25.55 -2.26 -8.25
C PHE A 382 24.78 -1.99 -9.54
N VAL A 383 25.51 -1.86 -10.64
CA VAL A 383 24.92 -1.66 -11.96
C VAL A 383 25.65 -2.52 -12.99
N THR A 384 24.87 -3.15 -13.86
CA THR A 384 25.40 -3.80 -15.06
C THR A 384 25.45 -2.74 -16.16
N ILE A 385 26.58 -2.64 -16.90
CA ILE A 385 26.74 -1.61 -17.94
C ILE A 385 27.40 -2.24 -19.18
N TRP A 386 26.75 -2.04 -20.32
CA TRP A 386 27.39 -2.16 -21.63
C TRP A 386 27.66 -0.76 -22.17
N LEU A 387 28.93 -0.48 -22.51
CA LEU A 387 29.38 0.79 -23.12
C LEU A 387 30.09 0.49 -24.42
N GLY A 388 29.62 1.08 -25.50
CA GLY A 388 30.25 1.03 -26.82
C GLY A 388 30.51 2.43 -27.39
N ILE A 389 31.63 2.61 -28.10
CA ILE A 389 31.95 3.82 -28.87
C ILE A 389 32.03 3.41 -30.33
N LEU A 390 31.07 3.87 -31.12
CA LEU A 390 31.01 3.64 -32.57
C LEU A 390 31.80 4.70 -33.29
N ASP A 391 32.82 4.29 -34.04
CA ASP A 391 33.50 5.12 -35.03
C ASP A 391 32.61 5.19 -36.29
N LEU A 392 32.11 6.38 -36.60
CA LEU A 392 31.18 6.64 -37.70
C LEU A 392 31.83 6.59 -39.09
N ARG A 393 33.16 6.57 -39.17
CA ARG A 393 33.91 6.44 -40.45
C ARG A 393 34.09 4.98 -40.82
N THR A 394 34.39 4.15 -39.82
CA THR A 394 34.77 2.75 -40.06
C THR A 394 33.65 1.75 -39.77
N GLY A 395 32.67 2.12 -38.95
CA GLY A 395 31.65 1.22 -38.46
C GLY A 395 32.13 0.29 -37.34
N ILE A 396 33.31 0.54 -36.78
CA ILE A 396 33.85 -0.28 -35.68
C ILE A 396 33.36 0.27 -34.36
N ILE A 397 32.72 -0.57 -33.56
CA ILE A 397 32.37 -0.28 -32.17
C ILE A 397 33.48 -0.83 -31.28
N THR A 398 34.18 0.01 -30.54
CA THR A 398 34.98 -0.44 -29.40
C THR A 398 34.08 -0.47 -28.18
N ALA A 399 33.95 -1.63 -27.51
CA ALA A 399 33.04 -1.82 -26.41
C ALA A 399 33.68 -2.50 -25.20
N ALA A 400 33.08 -2.27 -24.01
CA ALA A 400 33.37 -3.01 -22.80
C ALA A 400 32.05 -3.35 -22.09
N ASN A 401 31.99 -4.53 -21.46
CA ASN A 401 30.80 -5.04 -20.79
C ASN A 401 31.10 -5.33 -19.32
N ALA A 402 30.36 -4.72 -18.44
CA ALA A 402 30.43 -4.88 -16.98
C ALA A 402 29.23 -5.70 -16.49
N GLY A 403 29.14 -6.96 -16.90
CA GLY A 403 28.10 -7.90 -16.45
C GLY A 403 26.70 -7.67 -17.04
N HIS A 404 26.60 -6.87 -18.08
CA HIS A 404 25.33 -6.57 -18.75
C HIS A 404 24.99 -7.62 -19.84
N GLU A 405 23.72 -7.62 -20.30
CA GLU A 405 23.26 -8.48 -21.38
C GLU A 405 24.12 -8.35 -22.66
N LYS A 406 24.25 -9.46 -23.39
CA LYS A 406 25.03 -9.48 -24.64
C LYS A 406 24.29 -8.73 -25.75
N PRO A 407 24.97 -7.87 -26.50
CA PRO A 407 24.34 -7.20 -27.63
C PRO A 407 23.90 -8.20 -28.71
N VAL A 408 22.87 -7.86 -29.45
CA VAL A 408 22.43 -8.60 -30.64
C VAL A 408 22.84 -7.80 -31.86
N VAL A 409 23.58 -8.41 -32.76
CA VAL A 409 24.20 -7.73 -33.90
C VAL A 409 23.76 -8.41 -35.19
N GLN A 410 23.51 -7.64 -36.24
CA GLN A 410 23.32 -8.18 -37.59
C GLN A 410 24.63 -8.69 -38.16
N ASN A 411 24.69 -9.95 -38.55
CA ASN A 411 25.82 -10.57 -39.22
C ASN A 411 25.90 -10.14 -40.73
N ALA A 412 26.90 -10.69 -41.43
CA ALA A 412 27.11 -10.39 -42.84
C ALA A 412 25.92 -10.76 -43.78
N GLU A 413 25.03 -11.66 -43.31
CA GLU A 413 23.80 -12.10 -44.01
C GLU A 413 22.58 -11.24 -43.63
N GLY A 414 22.76 -10.21 -42.81
CA GLY A 414 21.68 -9.37 -42.29
C GLY A 414 20.80 -10.01 -41.21
N LYS A 415 21.24 -11.13 -40.61
CA LYS A 415 20.55 -11.79 -39.54
C LYS A 415 21.04 -11.30 -38.19
N PHE A 416 20.12 -11.06 -37.27
CA PHE A 416 20.41 -10.76 -35.87
C PHE A 416 20.86 -12.03 -35.12
N GLU A 417 22.01 -11.95 -34.45
CA GLU A 417 22.59 -12.99 -33.62
C GLU A 417 23.19 -12.40 -32.36
N LEU A 418 23.14 -13.17 -31.24
CA LEU A 418 23.80 -12.77 -30.00
C LEU A 418 25.32 -12.72 -30.22
N PHE A 419 25.92 -11.58 -29.95
CA PHE A 419 27.36 -11.39 -30.03
C PHE A 419 28.05 -12.09 -28.86
N LYS A 420 29.11 -12.86 -29.12
CA LYS A 420 29.89 -13.53 -28.08
C LYS A 420 30.95 -12.58 -27.55
N ASP A 421 30.64 -11.89 -26.47
CA ASP A 421 31.60 -11.02 -25.77
C ASP A 421 32.19 -11.66 -24.50
N THR A 422 33.18 -10.98 -23.92
CA THR A 422 33.76 -11.32 -22.62
C THR A 422 33.23 -10.33 -21.59
N HIS A 423 32.42 -10.84 -20.65
CA HIS A 423 31.88 -10.03 -19.58
C HIS A 423 32.92 -9.71 -18.51
N GLY A 424 32.95 -8.45 -18.06
CA GLY A 424 33.53 -8.06 -16.79
C GLY A 424 32.56 -8.26 -15.62
N PHE A 425 33.01 -7.92 -14.43
CA PHE A 425 32.18 -7.91 -13.24
C PHE A 425 31.34 -6.62 -13.17
N VAL A 426 30.19 -6.65 -12.48
CA VAL A 426 29.31 -5.49 -12.33
C VAL A 426 30.03 -4.27 -11.71
N VAL A 427 29.58 -3.09 -12.01
CA VAL A 427 30.10 -1.83 -11.48
C VAL A 427 29.53 -1.55 -10.10
N GLY A 428 30.36 -1.11 -9.15
CA GLY A 428 29.93 -0.70 -7.81
C GLY A 428 30.12 -1.74 -6.73
N TRP A 429 30.40 -3.01 -7.06
CA TRP A 429 30.56 -4.10 -6.08
C TRP A 429 31.95 -4.17 -5.45
N TYR A 430 33.01 -4.17 -6.29
CA TYR A 430 34.41 -4.22 -5.81
C TYR A 430 35.26 -3.12 -6.42
N LYS A 431 36.02 -2.42 -5.59
CA LYS A 431 36.99 -1.43 -6.06
C LYS A 431 38.15 -2.12 -6.80
N GLY A 432 38.63 -1.48 -7.87
CA GLY A 432 39.80 -1.93 -8.61
C GLY A 432 39.52 -2.98 -9.67
N VAL A 433 38.26 -3.30 -9.96
CA VAL A 433 37.88 -4.14 -11.12
C VAL A 433 38.38 -3.48 -12.39
N LYS A 434 38.99 -4.27 -13.27
CA LYS A 434 39.43 -3.84 -14.60
C LYS A 434 38.53 -4.49 -15.65
N TYR A 435 38.15 -3.70 -16.63
CA TYR A 435 37.36 -4.15 -17.78
C TYR A 435 38.26 -4.28 -19.00
N VAL A 436 37.80 -4.98 -20.03
CA VAL A 436 38.56 -5.26 -21.25
C VAL A 436 37.74 -4.76 -22.44
N ASP A 437 38.44 -4.04 -23.35
CA ASP A 437 37.82 -3.61 -24.60
C ASP A 437 37.80 -4.76 -25.61
N TYR A 438 36.73 -4.82 -26.40
CA TYR A 438 36.59 -5.67 -27.58
C TYR A 438 35.95 -4.89 -28.72
N GLN A 439 35.99 -5.45 -29.92
CA GLN A 439 35.48 -4.77 -31.11
C GLN A 439 34.33 -5.52 -31.77
N ILE A 440 33.37 -4.74 -32.25
CA ILE A 440 32.25 -5.20 -33.09
C ILE A 440 32.33 -4.43 -34.41
N GLU A 441 32.35 -5.13 -35.53
CA GLU A 441 32.32 -4.50 -36.86
C GLU A 441 30.87 -4.45 -37.36
N LEU A 442 30.34 -3.24 -37.59
CA LEU A 442 29.07 -3.02 -38.27
C LEU A 442 29.34 -2.67 -39.75
N LYS A 443 28.80 -3.45 -40.66
CA LYS A 443 28.76 -3.11 -42.06
C LYS A 443 27.72 -2.02 -42.34
N LYS A 444 27.91 -1.26 -43.41
CA LYS A 444 26.91 -0.27 -43.85
C LYS A 444 25.52 -0.94 -43.99
N GLY A 445 24.50 -0.39 -43.33
CA GLY A 445 23.14 -0.91 -43.25
C GLY A 445 22.92 -1.95 -42.14
N SER A 446 23.98 -2.37 -41.42
CA SER A 446 23.82 -3.30 -40.29
C SER A 446 23.37 -2.60 -39.02
N LYS A 447 22.71 -3.36 -38.15
CA LYS A 447 22.11 -2.88 -36.90
C LYS A 447 22.69 -3.60 -35.68
N ILE A 448 22.76 -2.88 -34.58
CA ILE A 448 23.00 -3.42 -33.24
C ILE A 448 21.76 -3.15 -32.36
N PHE A 449 21.37 -4.15 -31.58
CA PHE A 449 20.27 -4.05 -30.64
C PHE A 449 20.79 -4.34 -29.23
N LEU A 450 20.58 -3.39 -28.32
CA LEU A 450 20.92 -3.45 -26.91
C LEU A 450 19.63 -3.52 -26.09
N TYR A 451 19.65 -4.26 -25.00
CA TYR A 451 18.46 -4.51 -24.19
C TYR A 451 18.84 -4.86 -22.76
N THR A 452 17.92 -4.68 -21.81
CA THR A 452 18.03 -5.16 -20.43
C THR A 452 17.34 -6.51 -20.27
N ASP A 453 17.60 -7.20 -19.16
CA ASP A 453 17.07 -8.54 -18.90
C ASP A 453 15.54 -8.58 -18.82
N GLY A 454 14.87 -7.46 -18.50
CA GLY A 454 13.42 -7.35 -18.56
C GLY A 454 12.79 -7.70 -19.92
N VAL A 455 13.58 -7.64 -21.02
CA VAL A 455 13.10 -8.07 -22.35
C VAL A 455 12.95 -9.60 -22.43
N PRO A 456 14.00 -10.41 -22.25
CA PRO A 456 13.89 -11.87 -22.29
C PRO A 456 13.14 -12.45 -21.08
N GLU A 457 13.13 -11.77 -19.94
CA GLU A 457 12.47 -12.21 -18.71
C GLU A 457 11.01 -11.76 -18.60
N ALA A 458 10.51 -10.99 -19.55
CA ALA A 458 9.09 -10.64 -19.62
C ALA A 458 8.23 -11.91 -19.47
N THR A 459 7.35 -11.93 -18.45
CA THR A 459 6.72 -13.16 -17.98
C THR A 459 5.22 -13.13 -18.26
N SER A 460 4.69 -14.26 -18.73
CA SER A 460 3.27 -14.54 -18.84
C SER A 460 2.91 -15.77 -18.01
N ASN A 461 1.62 -16.13 -17.95
CA ASN A 461 1.18 -17.39 -17.34
C ASN A 461 1.82 -18.65 -17.94
N ASN A 462 2.43 -18.55 -19.14
CA ASN A 462 3.02 -19.66 -19.89
C ASN A 462 4.58 -19.67 -19.83
N GLY A 463 5.19 -18.83 -19.02
CA GLY A 463 6.65 -18.72 -18.87
C GLY A 463 7.23 -17.40 -19.32
N GLN A 464 8.55 -17.35 -19.57
CA GLN A 464 9.30 -16.16 -19.98
C GLN A 464 9.34 -16.01 -21.50
N PHE A 465 9.53 -14.77 -21.97
CA PHE A 465 9.66 -14.43 -23.41
C PHE A 465 10.89 -15.08 -24.05
N THR A 466 11.98 -15.16 -23.34
CA THR A 466 13.27 -15.78 -23.64
C THR A 466 14.12 -15.06 -24.72
N ARG A 467 15.44 -15.24 -24.64
CA ARG A 467 16.39 -14.67 -25.63
C ARG A 467 16.16 -15.22 -27.04
N GLU A 468 15.81 -16.51 -27.17
CA GLU A 468 15.55 -17.17 -28.45
C GLU A 468 14.35 -16.52 -29.16
N ARG A 469 13.28 -16.23 -28.39
CA ARG A 469 12.09 -15.56 -28.93
C ARG A 469 12.41 -14.12 -29.33
N MET A 470 13.16 -13.39 -28.50
CA MET A 470 13.63 -12.03 -28.80
C MET A 470 14.41 -11.99 -30.12
N VAL A 471 15.40 -12.87 -30.29
CA VAL A 471 16.20 -12.95 -31.53
C VAL A 471 15.33 -13.33 -32.75
N LYS A 472 14.37 -14.23 -32.55
CA LYS A 472 13.39 -14.58 -33.61
C LYS A 472 12.54 -13.37 -34.03
N THR A 473 12.07 -12.58 -33.06
CA THR A 473 11.32 -11.35 -33.30
C THR A 473 12.19 -10.32 -34.03
N LEU A 474 13.42 -10.09 -33.60
CA LEU A 474 14.36 -9.21 -34.31
C LEU A 474 14.56 -9.63 -35.77
N ASN A 475 14.72 -10.94 -36.03
CA ASN A 475 14.88 -11.47 -37.38
C ASN A 475 13.62 -11.35 -38.25
N LYS A 476 12.44 -11.34 -37.64
CA LYS A 476 11.17 -11.10 -38.33
C LYS A 476 11.08 -9.67 -38.88
N TYR A 477 11.64 -8.69 -38.14
CA TYR A 477 11.57 -7.26 -38.45
C TYR A 477 12.91 -6.65 -38.88
N ARG A 478 13.90 -7.48 -39.24
CA ARG A 478 15.31 -7.10 -39.45
C ARG A 478 15.55 -5.99 -40.51
N ASP A 479 14.66 -5.90 -41.51
CA ASP A 479 14.78 -4.95 -42.60
C ASP A 479 14.10 -3.60 -42.31
N MET A 480 13.47 -3.45 -41.15
CA MET A 480 12.80 -2.23 -40.71
C MET A 480 13.76 -1.23 -40.09
N ALA A 481 13.32 0.03 -39.97
CA ALA A 481 14.09 1.09 -39.29
C ALA A 481 14.18 0.80 -37.77
N PRO A 482 15.20 1.37 -37.06
CA PRO A 482 15.38 1.17 -35.62
C PRO A 482 14.13 1.42 -34.79
N GLN A 483 13.38 2.49 -35.09
CA GLN A 483 12.12 2.81 -34.39
C GLN A 483 11.07 1.70 -34.56
N GLU A 484 10.89 1.20 -35.77
CA GLU A 484 9.91 0.15 -36.05
C GLU A 484 10.31 -1.19 -35.40
N ILE A 485 11.62 -1.50 -35.37
CA ILE A 485 12.13 -2.71 -34.69
C ILE A 485 11.82 -2.68 -33.20
N VAL A 486 12.14 -1.56 -32.52
CA VAL A 486 11.90 -1.41 -31.08
C VAL A 486 10.41 -1.42 -30.78
N GLN A 487 9.56 -0.75 -31.59
CA GLN A 487 8.12 -0.73 -31.39
C GLN A 487 7.51 -2.12 -31.58
N ASN A 488 7.84 -2.81 -32.67
CA ASN A 488 7.32 -4.18 -32.93
C ASN A 488 7.81 -5.18 -31.87
N MET A 489 9.03 -5.02 -31.34
CA MET A 489 9.51 -5.84 -30.23
C MET A 489 8.65 -5.62 -28.99
N LYS A 490 8.36 -4.35 -28.66
CA LYS A 490 7.49 -4.02 -27.54
C LYS A 490 6.10 -4.60 -27.72
N ASP A 491 5.49 -4.46 -28.90
CA ASP A 491 4.16 -5.00 -29.21
C ASP A 491 4.13 -6.54 -29.09
N ASP A 492 5.18 -7.24 -29.55
CA ASP A 492 5.29 -8.70 -29.42
C ASP A 492 5.47 -9.13 -27.94
N ILE A 493 6.14 -8.32 -27.10
CA ILE A 493 6.26 -8.55 -25.64
C ILE A 493 4.91 -8.31 -24.97
N ASP A 494 4.25 -7.18 -25.25
CA ASP A 494 2.95 -6.84 -24.64
C ASP A 494 1.87 -7.89 -24.99
N LEU A 495 1.88 -8.37 -26.23
CA LEU A 495 1.00 -9.47 -26.66
C LEU A 495 1.30 -10.79 -25.91
N PHE A 496 2.56 -11.07 -25.63
CA PHE A 496 2.97 -12.28 -24.90
C PHE A 496 2.62 -12.21 -23.42
N VAL A 497 2.87 -11.07 -22.77
CA VAL A 497 2.62 -10.84 -21.33
C VAL A 497 1.11 -10.81 -21.06
N GLY A 498 0.32 -10.16 -21.91
CA GLY A 498 -1.13 -10.05 -21.76
C GLY A 498 -1.55 -9.27 -20.53
N GLN A 499 -2.23 -9.93 -19.58
CA GLN A 499 -2.74 -9.30 -18.34
C GLN A 499 -1.81 -9.47 -17.13
N ALA A 500 -0.63 -10.07 -17.30
CA ALA A 500 0.31 -10.25 -16.20
C ALA A 500 1.01 -8.91 -15.85
N ASP A 501 1.30 -8.71 -14.56
CA ASP A 501 2.04 -7.54 -14.11
C ASP A 501 3.47 -7.58 -14.65
N GLN A 502 3.99 -6.43 -15.10
CA GLN A 502 5.38 -6.29 -15.50
C GLN A 502 6.30 -6.45 -14.28
N PHE A 503 7.23 -7.41 -14.38
CA PHE A 503 8.13 -7.75 -13.27
C PHE A 503 9.38 -6.88 -13.24
N ASP A 504 9.96 -6.55 -14.40
CA ASP A 504 11.18 -5.76 -14.53
C ASP A 504 11.06 -4.62 -15.54
N ASP A 505 11.99 -3.66 -15.47
CA ASP A 505 12.09 -2.57 -16.44
C ASP A 505 12.40 -3.15 -17.81
N ILE A 506 11.73 -2.70 -18.85
CA ILE A 506 11.93 -3.14 -20.24
C ILE A 506 12.58 -2.01 -21.00
N THR A 507 13.87 -2.16 -21.27
CA THR A 507 14.67 -1.13 -21.96
C THR A 507 15.31 -1.69 -23.21
N MET A 508 15.21 -0.95 -24.31
CA MET A 508 15.68 -1.35 -25.62
C MET A 508 16.30 -0.16 -26.36
N LEU A 509 17.39 -0.40 -27.08
CA LEU A 509 18.02 0.57 -27.96
C LEU A 509 18.46 -0.15 -29.24
N CYS A 510 18.12 0.44 -30.40
CA CYS A 510 18.55 -0.06 -31.71
C CYS A 510 19.28 1.05 -32.46
N VAL A 511 20.41 0.71 -33.04
CA VAL A 511 21.23 1.61 -33.88
C VAL A 511 21.47 0.96 -35.23
N GLU A 512 21.25 1.71 -36.31
CA GLU A 512 21.64 1.36 -37.67
C GLU A 512 22.85 2.20 -38.07
N PHE A 513 23.92 1.55 -38.53
CA PHE A 513 25.08 2.23 -39.09
C PHE A 513 24.89 2.40 -40.62
N LYS A 514 24.73 3.63 -41.08
CA LYS A 514 24.53 3.95 -42.51
C LYS A 514 25.85 4.34 -43.22
N GLY A 515 26.88 4.71 -42.44
CA GLY A 515 28.15 5.20 -42.95
C GLY A 515 28.02 6.53 -43.71
N TYR A 516 29.15 7.18 -43.95
CA TYR A 516 29.14 8.39 -44.77
C TYR A 516 28.68 8.08 -46.21
N GLU A 517 27.86 8.94 -46.79
CA GLU A 517 27.63 8.94 -48.23
C GLU A 517 28.96 9.34 -48.87
N ASN A 518 29.55 8.48 -49.72
CA ASN A 518 30.69 8.87 -50.51
C ASN A 518 30.26 10.04 -51.41
N GLU A 519 30.87 11.23 -51.23
CA GLU A 519 30.77 12.33 -52.18
C GLU A 519 31.17 11.91 -53.58
#